data_7ba9c4882a6a3b6a941396beea3709d4
#
_entry.id   7ba9c4882a6a3b6a941396beea3709d4
#
_cell.length_a   1.000
_cell.length_b   1.000
_cell.length_c   1.000
_cell.angle_alpha   90.00
_cell.angle_beta   90.00
_cell.angle_gamma   90.00
#
_symmetry.space_group_name_H-M   'P 1'
#
loop_
_entity.id
_entity.type
_entity.pdbx_description
1 polymer ?
#
loop_
_entity_poly.entity_id
_entity_poly.type
_entity_poly.pdbx_seq_one_letter_code
_entity_poly.pdbx_strand_id
1 'polypeptide(L)'
;MPEAVGVIQTLGFPPVLAAADAMVKGGRVTLVYFDLAERGEFLVAIRGPISEVKPAVEAGLAAAMRAFGGNVVSHYIVPNPPENVLAVLPVQHTPKSDRFRS
;
A
#
# COMPACT_ATOMS: atom_id res chain seq x y z
N MET A 1 -11.61 10.08 15.93
CA MET A 1 -10.69 10.51 14.86
C MET A 1 -10.77 9.52 13.72
N PRO A 2 -11.14 9.96 12.52
CA PRO A 2 -11.23 9.05 11.39
C PRO A 2 -9.87 8.50 11.01
N GLU A 3 -9.84 7.24 10.72
CA GLU A 3 -8.65 6.60 10.18
C GLU A 3 -8.80 6.37 8.71
N ALA A 4 -7.66 6.24 8.05
CA ALA A 4 -7.63 5.95 6.62
C ALA A 4 -6.61 4.85 6.37
N VAL A 5 -6.73 4.22 5.22
CA VAL A 5 -5.75 3.25 4.75
C VAL A 5 -5.17 3.76 3.44
N GLY A 6 -3.85 3.80 3.37
CA GLY A 6 -3.15 4.15 2.13
C GLY A 6 -2.51 2.90 1.55
N VAL A 7 -2.60 2.75 0.24
CA VAL A 7 -2.10 1.56 -0.44
C VAL A 7 -1.24 1.97 -1.60
N ILE A 8 -0.09 1.29 -1.74
CA ILE A 8 0.76 1.43 -2.93
C ILE A 8 1.02 0.02 -3.44
N GLN A 9 0.81 -0.16 -4.73
CA GLN A 9 1.08 -1.41 -5.40
C GLN A 9 2.13 -1.18 -6.47
N THR A 10 3.17 -1.98 -6.45
CA THR A 10 4.30 -1.82 -7.39
C THR A 10 4.55 -3.09 -8.14
N LEU A 11 5.27 -2.96 -9.24
CA LEU A 11 5.82 -4.10 -9.95
C LEU A 11 7.26 -4.27 -9.47
N GLY A 12 7.54 -5.43 -8.86
CA GLY A 12 8.87 -5.72 -8.38
C GLY A 12 9.06 -5.34 -6.91
N PHE A 13 10.03 -5.99 -6.28
CA PHE A 13 10.26 -5.85 -4.84
C PHE A 13 10.95 -4.55 -4.45
N PRO A 14 11.99 -4.07 -5.16
CA PRO A 14 12.67 -2.85 -4.72
C PRO A 14 11.75 -1.64 -4.57
N PRO A 15 10.84 -1.36 -5.51
CA PRO A 15 9.97 -0.20 -5.31
C PRO A 15 8.99 -0.36 -4.15
N VAL A 16 8.47 -1.58 -3.88
CA VAL A 16 7.55 -1.71 -2.76
C VAL A 16 8.28 -1.58 -1.43
N LEU A 17 9.51 -2.07 -1.34
CA LEU A 17 10.28 -1.92 -0.13
C LEU A 17 10.60 -0.45 0.13
N ALA A 18 10.99 0.28 -0.92
CA ALA A 18 11.26 1.71 -0.80
C ALA A 18 10.01 2.46 -0.37
N ALA A 19 8.86 2.09 -0.95
CA ALA A 19 7.59 2.73 -0.58
C ALA A 19 7.25 2.47 0.88
N ALA A 20 7.38 1.23 1.33
CA ALA A 20 7.08 0.88 2.72
C ALA A 20 7.94 1.67 3.69
N ASP A 21 9.24 1.73 3.43
CA ASP A 21 10.16 2.45 4.31
C ASP A 21 9.82 3.94 4.35
N ALA A 22 9.58 4.54 3.19
CA ALA A 22 9.28 5.97 3.13
C ALA A 22 7.95 6.30 3.77
N MET A 23 6.95 5.42 3.63
CA MET A 23 5.64 5.69 4.22
C MET A 23 5.70 5.71 5.74
N VAL A 24 6.40 4.76 6.35
CA VAL A 24 6.46 4.74 7.81
C VAL A 24 7.33 5.87 8.36
N LYS A 25 8.16 6.47 7.53
CA LYS A 25 8.95 7.63 7.93
C LYS A 25 8.25 8.95 7.59
N GLY A 26 7.31 8.92 6.65
CA GLY A 26 6.69 10.13 6.15
C GLY A 26 5.47 10.59 6.91
N GLY A 27 4.98 9.82 7.86
CA GLY A 27 3.83 10.18 8.65
C GLY A 27 3.67 9.24 9.82
N ARG A 28 2.74 9.55 10.71
CA ARG A 28 2.46 8.71 11.87
C ARG A 28 1.48 7.63 11.45
N VAL A 29 2.00 6.61 10.80
CA VAL A 29 1.19 5.54 10.25
C VAL A 29 1.77 4.21 10.65
N THR A 30 0.93 3.18 10.59
CA THR A 30 1.30 1.81 10.93
C THR A 30 1.23 0.97 9.67
N LEU A 31 2.26 0.18 9.44
CA LEU A 31 2.25 -0.79 8.35
C LEU A 31 1.33 -1.93 8.74
N VAL A 32 0.29 -2.16 7.96
CA VAL A 32 -0.71 -3.19 8.30
C VAL A 32 -0.73 -4.34 7.31
N TYR A 33 -0.11 -4.16 6.15
CA TYR A 33 -0.11 -5.22 5.15
C TYR A 33 1.05 -5.02 4.20
N PHE A 34 1.73 -6.10 3.88
CA PHE A 34 2.88 -6.07 2.99
C PHE A 34 2.99 -7.46 2.39
N ASP A 35 2.67 -7.61 1.12
CA ASP A 35 2.65 -8.93 0.53
C ASP A 35 2.81 -8.88 -0.97
N LEU A 36 3.07 -10.03 -1.52
CA LEU A 36 3.08 -10.24 -2.95
C LEU A 36 1.63 -10.35 -3.43
N ALA A 37 1.26 -9.49 -4.35
CA ALA A 37 -0.11 -9.51 -4.88
C ALA A 37 -0.24 -10.62 -5.91
N GLU A 38 0.45 -10.48 -7.03
CA GLU A 38 0.50 -11.53 -8.05
C GLU A 38 1.46 -11.10 -9.15
N ARG A 39 2.03 -12.06 -9.86
CA ARG A 39 2.84 -11.82 -11.06
C ARG A 39 3.96 -10.82 -10.82
N GLY A 40 4.61 -10.91 -9.68
CA GLY A 40 5.68 -9.98 -9.38
C GLY A 40 5.21 -8.64 -8.89
N GLU A 41 3.91 -8.43 -8.73
CA GLU A 41 3.36 -7.21 -8.15
C GLU A 41 3.31 -7.35 -6.64
N PHE A 42 3.67 -6.28 -5.96
CA PHE A 42 3.68 -6.24 -4.50
C PHE A 42 2.76 -5.14 -4.02
N LEU A 43 2.24 -5.32 -2.83
CA LEU A 43 1.31 -4.38 -2.24
C LEU A 43 1.73 -4.06 -0.82
N VAL A 44 1.69 -2.78 -0.47
CA VAL A 44 1.91 -2.35 0.90
C VAL A 44 0.77 -1.43 1.31
N ALA A 45 0.28 -1.62 2.53
CA ALA A 45 -0.81 -0.81 3.06
C ALA A 45 -0.42 -0.28 4.43
N ILE A 46 -0.79 0.98 4.68
CA ILE A 46 -0.58 1.63 5.96
C ILE A 46 -1.90 2.14 6.47
N ARG A 47 -1.95 2.41 7.77
CA ARG A 47 -3.16 2.88 8.43
C ARG A 47 -2.82 3.98 9.40
N GLY A 48 -3.69 4.97 9.50
CA GLY A 48 -3.52 6.08 10.42
C GLY A 48 -4.53 7.17 10.15
N PRO A 49 -4.39 8.30 10.86
CA PRO A 49 -5.24 9.46 10.57
C PRO A 49 -5.04 9.92 9.13
N ILE A 50 -6.13 10.40 8.52
CA ILE A 50 -6.05 10.81 7.11
C ILE A 50 -4.97 11.87 6.90
N SER A 51 -4.79 12.76 7.87
CA SER A 51 -3.79 13.82 7.77
C SER A 51 -2.36 13.27 7.76
N GLU A 52 -2.15 12.06 8.27
CA GLU A 52 -0.84 11.42 8.25
C GLU A 52 -0.70 10.47 7.08
N VAL A 53 -1.79 9.86 6.66
CA VAL A 53 -1.75 8.90 5.57
C VAL A 53 -1.43 9.58 4.25
N LYS A 54 -2.00 10.76 4.00
CA LYS A 54 -1.77 11.46 2.73
C LYS A 54 -0.29 11.77 2.50
N PRO A 55 0.41 12.44 3.43
CA PRO A 55 1.83 12.70 3.20
C PRO A 55 2.66 11.41 3.18
N ALA A 56 2.25 10.40 3.94
CA ALA A 56 2.96 9.13 3.92
C ALA A 56 2.89 8.49 2.54
N VAL A 57 1.70 8.46 1.95
CA VAL A 57 1.54 7.88 0.61
C VAL A 57 2.34 8.66 -0.41
N GLU A 58 2.34 9.99 -0.33
CA GLU A 58 3.13 10.82 -1.24
C GLU A 58 4.61 10.50 -1.14
N ALA A 59 5.10 10.37 0.10
CA ALA A 59 6.51 10.01 0.31
C ALA A 59 6.81 8.63 -0.25
N GLY A 60 5.88 7.70 -0.06
CA GLY A 60 6.06 6.34 -0.57
C GLY A 60 6.09 6.29 -2.09
N LEU A 61 5.21 7.06 -2.73
CA LEU A 61 5.20 7.11 -4.18
C LEU A 61 6.50 7.66 -4.73
N ALA A 62 7.00 8.75 -4.15
CA ALA A 62 8.25 9.34 -4.60
C ALA A 62 9.40 8.35 -4.44
N ALA A 63 9.46 7.65 -3.31
CA ALA A 63 10.52 6.69 -3.07
C ALA A 63 10.43 5.50 -4.02
N ALA A 64 9.23 5.00 -4.27
CA ALA A 64 9.04 3.87 -5.17
C ALA A 64 9.50 4.21 -6.59
N MET A 65 9.20 5.44 -7.02
CA MET A 65 9.56 5.85 -8.37
C MET A 65 11.06 6.06 -8.53
N ARG A 66 11.77 6.34 -7.45
CA ARG A 66 13.22 6.49 -7.48
C ARG A 66 13.95 5.16 -7.37
N ALA A 67 13.26 4.11 -6.93
CA ALA A 67 13.89 2.82 -6.74
C ALA A 67 14.24 2.18 -8.08
N PHE A 68 15.21 1.29 -8.05
CA PHE A 68 15.58 0.56 -9.25
C PHE A 68 14.37 -0.17 -9.81
N GLY A 69 14.07 0.08 -11.08
CA GLY A 69 12.91 -0.51 -11.72
C GLY A 69 11.60 0.09 -11.22
N GLY A 70 11.65 1.27 -10.61
CA GLY A 70 10.50 1.89 -9.99
C GLY A 70 9.29 1.96 -10.90
N ASN A 71 8.27 1.18 -10.56
CA ASN A 71 7.08 1.06 -11.38
C ASN A 71 5.88 0.90 -10.45
N VAL A 72 5.14 1.98 -10.28
CA VAL A 72 3.95 1.99 -9.44
C VAL A 72 2.77 1.58 -10.29
N VAL A 73 2.14 0.47 -9.91
CA VAL A 73 0.98 -0.04 -10.63
C VAL A 73 -0.26 0.75 -10.25
N SER A 74 -0.44 0.99 -8.95
CA SER A 74 -1.59 1.74 -8.49
C SER A 74 -1.32 2.27 -7.10
N HIS A 75 -2.10 3.28 -6.70
CA HIS A 75 -2.09 3.78 -5.34
C HIS A 75 -3.45 4.39 -5.06
N TYR A 76 -3.85 4.33 -3.81
CA TYR A 76 -5.12 4.93 -3.43
C TYR A 76 -5.19 5.06 -1.92
N ILE A 77 -6.15 5.86 -1.46
CA ILE A 77 -6.41 6.06 -0.05
C ILE A 77 -7.88 5.77 0.19
N VAL A 78 -8.17 4.96 1.21
CA VAL A 78 -9.52 4.65 1.61
C VAL A 78 -9.77 5.37 2.94
N PRO A 79 -10.53 6.47 2.93
CA PRO A 79 -10.88 7.14 4.17
C PRO A 79 -11.97 6.36 4.89
N ASN A 80 -11.89 6.35 6.23
CA ASN A 80 -12.88 5.68 7.08
C ASN A 80 -13.16 4.25 6.59
N PRO A 81 -12.12 3.40 6.52
CA PRO A 81 -12.33 2.06 5.98
C PRO A 81 -13.17 1.21 6.92
N PRO A 82 -13.83 0.20 6.39
CA PRO A 82 -14.55 -0.75 7.23
C PRO A 82 -13.59 -1.48 8.16
N GLU A 83 -14.12 -2.09 9.19
CA GLU A 83 -13.30 -2.75 10.20
C GLU A 83 -12.37 -3.79 9.59
N ASN A 84 -12.85 -4.55 8.63
CA ASN A 84 -12.04 -5.56 7.98
C ASN A 84 -11.56 -5.04 6.62
N VAL A 85 -10.74 -3.98 6.66
CA VAL A 85 -10.36 -3.27 5.46
C VAL A 85 -9.56 -4.13 4.49
N LEU A 86 -8.77 -5.05 5.01
CA LEU A 86 -7.93 -5.87 4.12
C LEU A 86 -8.76 -6.75 3.21
N ALA A 87 -9.98 -7.08 3.63
CA ALA A 87 -10.85 -7.91 2.82
C ALA A 87 -11.47 -7.15 1.65
N VAL A 88 -11.39 -5.81 1.66
CA VAL A 88 -12.00 -5.00 0.61
C VAL A 88 -10.97 -4.30 -0.27
N LEU A 89 -9.69 -4.60 -0.09
CA LEU A 89 -8.68 -4.04 -0.99
C LEU A 89 -8.87 -4.62 -2.39
N PRO A 90 -8.77 -3.79 -3.43
CA PRO A 90 -9.05 -4.28 -4.79
C PRO A 90 -8.26 -5.50 -5.20
N VAL A 91 -6.99 -5.57 -4.79
CA VAL A 91 -6.16 -6.70 -5.15
C VAL A 91 -6.72 -8.02 -4.61
N GLN A 92 -7.49 -7.96 -3.54
CA GLN A 92 -8.05 -9.14 -2.91
C GLN A 92 -9.31 -9.61 -3.59
N HIS A 93 -9.85 -8.83 -4.49
CA HIS A 93 -11.11 -9.14 -5.14
C HIS A 93 -10.93 -9.68 -6.55
N THR A 94 -9.69 -9.84 -6.99
CA THR A 94 -9.46 -10.49 -8.27
C THR A 94 -9.51 -11.98 -8.07
N PRO A 95 -9.92 -12.74 -9.08
CA PRO A 95 -9.94 -14.20 -8.95
C PRO A 95 -8.59 -14.77 -8.58
N LYS A 96 -7.51 -14.19 -9.09
CA LYS A 96 -6.18 -14.69 -8.78
C LYS A 96 -5.81 -14.43 -7.33
N SER A 97 -6.16 -13.25 -6.82
CA SER A 97 -5.91 -12.94 -5.42
C SER A 97 -6.66 -13.87 -4.52
N ASP A 98 -7.90 -14.19 -4.87
CA ASP A 98 -8.69 -15.09 -4.07
C ASP A 98 -8.06 -16.47 -4.00
N ARG A 99 -7.48 -16.93 -5.10
CA ARG A 99 -6.81 -18.22 -5.11
C ARG A 99 -5.57 -18.22 -4.24
N PHE A 100 -4.84 -17.10 -4.22
CA PHE A 100 -3.70 -16.98 -3.32
C PHE A 100 -4.12 -17.11 -1.89
N ARG A 101 -5.26 -16.57 -1.58
CA ARG A 101 -5.70 -16.46 -0.20
C ARG A 101 -6.35 -17.72 0.31
N SER A 102 -6.71 -18.58 -0.59
CA SER A 102 -7.40 -19.83 -0.22
C SER A 102 -6.43 -20.97 0.14
#